data_1e1a5b907d2df3d60be8ab3cee41e801
#
_entry.id   1e1a5b907d2df3d60be8ab3cee41e801
#
_cell.length_a   1.000
_cell.length_b   1.000
_cell.length_c   1.000
_cell.angle_alpha   90.00
_cell.angle_beta   90.00
_cell.angle_gamma   90.00
#
_symmetry.space_group_name_H-M   'P 1'
#
loop_
_entity.id
_entity.type
_entity.pdbx_description
1 polymer ?
#
loop_
_entity_poly.entity_id
_entity_poly.type
_entity_poly.pdbx_seq_one_letter_code
_entity_poly.pdbx_strand_id
1 'polypeptide(L)'
;YVFNGKLYVADGAHRLIAYTMMGTQYILIELLNIESEKKAAETFLTQSLGRKAMSQNDMWRAAIKAGLVQYETLRKIAIKNKIQIKADLKVVKNPIGVINAVSGKMLRIAHTDPEVLGKVFALIKTLGWNASDTSPYKTYILCTLRNMYANFSERENELEQLMIENCMGASYFEQKVATVNT
;
A
#
# COMPACT_ATOMS: atom_id res chain seq x y z
N TYR A 1 -12.83 11.91 20.61
CA TYR A 1 -13.54 13.00 19.92
C TYR A 1 -15.04 12.71 19.84
N VAL A 2 -15.81 13.74 19.73
CA VAL A 2 -17.27 13.62 19.52
C VAL A 2 -17.58 13.87 18.04
N PHE A 3 -18.34 12.96 17.44
CA PHE A 3 -18.81 13.09 16.07
C PHE A 3 -20.22 12.52 15.96
N ASN A 4 -21.18 13.30 15.40
CA ASN A 4 -22.59 12.94 15.32
C ASN A 4 -23.19 12.51 16.68
N GLY A 5 -22.84 13.22 17.75
CA GLY A 5 -23.32 12.95 19.10
C GLY A 5 -22.75 11.68 19.78
N LYS A 6 -21.79 11.01 19.16
CA LYS A 6 -21.13 9.83 19.72
C LYS A 6 -19.67 10.12 20.04
N LEU A 7 -19.19 9.53 21.15
CA LEU A 7 -17.80 9.62 21.57
C LEU A 7 -16.99 8.49 20.92
N TYR A 8 -15.89 8.85 20.28
CA TYR A 8 -14.96 7.92 19.64
C TYR A 8 -13.57 8.05 20.24
N VAL A 9 -12.85 6.95 20.29
CA VAL A 9 -11.46 6.90 20.76
C VAL A 9 -10.52 7.05 19.57
N ALA A 10 -9.80 8.17 19.49
CA ALA A 10 -8.78 8.39 18.46
C ALA A 10 -7.47 7.67 18.81
N ASP A 11 -7.09 7.66 20.09
CA ASP A 11 -5.92 6.96 20.63
C ASP A 11 -6.22 6.44 22.05
N GLY A 12 -5.45 5.44 22.49
CA GLY A 12 -5.56 4.88 23.84
C GLY A 12 -6.65 3.83 24.03
N ALA A 13 -7.16 3.21 22.94
CA ALA A 13 -8.19 2.18 23.02
C ALA A 13 -7.80 1.02 23.98
N HIS A 14 -6.55 0.53 23.92
CA HIS A 14 -6.06 -0.51 24.83
C HIS A 14 -6.02 -0.04 26.29
N ARG A 15 -5.65 1.22 26.53
CA ARG A 15 -5.67 1.81 27.87
C ARG A 15 -7.10 1.91 28.42
N LEU A 16 -8.04 2.34 27.57
CA LEU A 16 -9.46 2.38 27.94
C LEU A 16 -9.98 1.00 28.32
N ILE A 17 -9.68 -0.03 27.53
CA ILE A 17 -10.05 -1.43 27.84
C ILE A 17 -9.44 -1.86 29.17
N ALA A 18 -8.15 -1.60 29.39
CA ALA A 18 -7.48 -1.95 30.65
C ALA A 18 -8.13 -1.27 31.85
N TYR A 19 -8.42 0.04 31.78
CA TYR A 19 -9.13 0.74 32.87
C TYR A 19 -10.51 0.18 33.12
N THR A 20 -11.25 -0.17 32.04
CA THR A 20 -12.57 -0.80 32.17
C THR A 20 -12.45 -2.16 32.90
N MET A 21 -11.47 -2.99 32.55
CA MET A 21 -11.23 -4.29 33.21
C MET A 21 -10.81 -4.14 34.68
N MET A 22 -10.12 -3.05 34.99
CA MET A 22 -9.72 -2.73 36.40
C MET A 22 -10.85 -2.12 37.24
N GLY A 23 -12.04 -1.90 36.64
CA GLY A 23 -13.16 -1.27 37.32
C GLY A 23 -12.95 0.22 37.65
N THR A 24 -12.03 0.90 36.91
CA THR A 24 -11.75 2.33 37.14
C THR A 24 -12.97 3.16 36.72
N GLN A 25 -13.51 3.94 37.66
CA GLN A 25 -14.73 4.72 37.44
C GLN A 25 -14.49 6.02 36.64
N TYR A 26 -13.30 6.59 36.77
CA TYR A 26 -12.96 7.89 36.15
C TYR A 26 -11.60 7.81 35.48
N ILE A 27 -11.50 8.31 34.26
CA ILE A 27 -10.27 8.45 33.52
C ILE A 27 -10.12 9.86 32.97
N LEU A 28 -8.92 10.38 32.98
CA LEU A 28 -8.63 11.65 32.32
C LEU A 28 -8.52 11.44 30.83
N ILE A 29 -9.26 12.22 30.04
CA ILE A 29 -9.23 12.20 28.58
C ILE A 29 -8.93 13.58 28.02
N GLU A 30 -8.28 13.64 26.87
CA GLU A 30 -8.20 14.83 26.04
C GLU A 30 -9.33 14.78 25.01
N LEU A 31 -10.18 15.78 24.98
CA LEU A 31 -11.27 15.86 24.01
C LEU A 31 -10.81 16.64 22.79
N LEU A 32 -10.68 15.96 21.65
CA LEU A 32 -10.32 16.56 20.39
C LEU A 32 -11.56 17.08 19.67
N ASN A 33 -11.52 18.32 19.17
CA ASN A 33 -12.55 18.85 18.32
C ASN A 33 -12.31 18.40 16.87
N ILE A 34 -13.11 17.45 16.40
CA ILE A 34 -12.95 16.81 15.09
C ILE A 34 -14.25 16.92 14.32
N GLU A 35 -14.19 17.61 13.20
CA GLU A 35 -15.34 17.94 12.37
C GLU A 35 -15.73 16.83 11.38
N SER A 36 -14.83 15.87 11.10
CA SER A 36 -15.06 14.81 10.13
C SER A 36 -14.24 13.57 10.43
N GLU A 37 -14.68 12.39 9.92
CA GLU A 37 -13.91 11.16 10.00
C GLU A 37 -12.55 11.27 9.27
N LYS A 38 -12.48 12.05 8.19
CA LYS A 38 -11.24 12.37 7.49
C LYS A 38 -10.26 13.07 8.43
N LYS A 39 -10.72 14.10 9.15
CA LYS A 39 -9.90 14.84 10.12
C LYS A 39 -9.44 13.97 11.29
N ALA A 40 -10.31 13.04 11.75
CA ALA A 40 -9.93 12.05 12.74
C ALA A 40 -8.77 11.17 12.28
N ALA A 41 -8.82 10.67 11.02
CA ALA A 41 -7.76 9.84 10.45
C ALA A 41 -6.45 10.61 10.25
N GLU A 42 -6.50 11.87 9.82
CA GLU A 42 -5.33 12.74 9.72
C GLU A 42 -4.68 12.97 11.10
N THR A 43 -5.49 13.26 12.13
CA THR A 43 -5.02 13.45 13.49
C THR A 43 -4.35 12.17 14.03
N PHE A 44 -4.95 11.01 13.79
CA PHE A 44 -4.37 9.71 14.17
C PHE A 44 -3.02 9.46 13.50
N LEU A 45 -2.89 9.74 12.20
CA LEU A 45 -1.61 9.64 11.47
C LEU A 45 -0.54 10.55 12.06
N THR A 46 -0.89 11.79 12.38
CA THR A 46 0.04 12.79 12.94
C THR A 46 0.52 12.39 14.34
N GLN A 47 -0.39 11.96 15.22
CA GLN A 47 -0.05 11.53 16.58
C GLN A 47 0.82 10.26 16.61
N SER A 48 0.73 9.42 15.58
CA SER A 48 1.50 8.17 15.49
C SER A 48 2.97 8.38 15.11
N LEU A 49 3.34 9.55 14.58
CA LEU A 49 4.72 9.86 14.14
C LEU A 49 5.74 9.92 15.30
N GLY A 50 5.29 10.11 16.54
CA GLY A 50 6.17 10.18 17.73
C GLY A 50 6.14 8.96 18.64
N ARG A 51 5.42 7.89 18.27
CA ARG A 51 5.15 6.72 19.11
C ARG A 51 5.62 5.42 18.44
N LYS A 52 5.32 4.25 19.07
CA LYS A 52 5.57 2.93 18.47
C LYS A 52 5.04 2.89 17.04
N ALA A 53 5.89 2.45 16.11
CA ALA A 53 5.54 2.38 14.69
C ALA A 53 4.19 1.70 14.48
N MET A 54 3.30 2.39 13.80
CA MET A 54 1.98 1.89 13.42
C MET A 54 2.13 0.66 12.51
N SER A 55 1.25 -0.32 12.63
CA SER A 55 1.26 -1.44 11.70
C SER A 55 0.99 -0.95 10.27
N GLN A 56 1.56 -1.63 9.27
CA GLN A 56 1.33 -1.26 7.87
C GLN A 56 -0.17 -1.30 7.49
N ASN A 57 -0.92 -2.22 8.09
CA ASN A 57 -2.36 -2.32 7.84
C ASN A 57 -3.11 -1.11 8.40
N ASP A 58 -2.78 -0.66 9.61
CA ASP A 58 -3.43 0.49 10.22
C ASP A 58 -3.04 1.78 9.51
N MET A 59 -1.77 1.91 9.10
CA MET A 59 -1.29 3.01 8.28
C MET A 59 -2.05 3.09 6.97
N TRP A 60 -2.21 1.96 6.26
CA TRP A 60 -2.98 1.90 5.01
C TRP A 60 -4.42 2.37 5.21
N ARG A 61 -5.12 1.80 6.20
CA ARG A 61 -6.52 2.12 6.48
C ARG A 61 -6.71 3.60 6.84
N ALA A 62 -5.86 4.12 7.71
CA ALA A 62 -5.90 5.52 8.10
C ALA A 62 -5.62 6.44 6.91
N ALA A 63 -4.62 6.13 6.08
CA ALA A 63 -4.27 6.90 4.91
C ALA A 63 -5.38 6.93 3.85
N ILE A 64 -6.04 5.78 3.59
CA ILE A 64 -7.21 5.71 2.70
C ILE A 64 -8.37 6.54 3.27
N LYS A 65 -8.64 6.44 4.57
CA LYS A 65 -9.71 7.20 5.22
C LYS A 65 -9.43 8.71 5.24
N ALA A 66 -8.15 9.09 5.36
CA ALA A 66 -7.68 10.48 5.25
C ALA A 66 -7.70 11.00 3.79
N GLY A 67 -7.86 10.12 2.80
CA GLY A 67 -7.86 10.49 1.39
C GLY A 67 -6.48 10.90 0.87
N LEU A 68 -5.41 10.26 1.37
CA LEU A 68 -4.05 10.53 0.90
C LEU A 68 -3.89 10.06 -0.55
N VAL A 69 -3.58 11.00 -1.44
CA VAL A 69 -3.61 10.81 -2.91
C VAL A 69 -2.77 9.62 -3.35
N GLN A 70 -1.54 9.46 -2.85
CA GLN A 70 -0.65 8.37 -3.25
C GLN A 70 -1.20 6.98 -2.88
N TYR A 71 -1.92 6.86 -1.77
CA TYR A 71 -2.57 5.61 -1.35
C TYR A 71 -3.78 5.30 -2.21
N GLU A 72 -4.63 6.30 -2.48
CA GLU A 72 -5.79 6.13 -3.35
C GLU A 72 -5.38 5.82 -4.79
N THR A 73 -4.32 6.45 -5.30
CA THR A 73 -3.81 6.19 -6.64
C THR A 73 -3.28 4.76 -6.74
N LEU A 74 -2.45 4.30 -5.79
CA LEU A 74 -1.99 2.91 -5.76
C LEU A 74 -3.17 1.93 -5.69
N ARG A 75 -4.16 2.22 -4.85
CA ARG A 75 -5.39 1.42 -4.73
C ARG A 75 -6.14 1.30 -6.06
N LYS A 76 -6.35 2.42 -6.76
CA LYS A 76 -7.03 2.45 -8.06
C LYS A 76 -6.28 1.62 -9.11
N ILE A 77 -4.95 1.78 -9.20
CA ILE A 77 -4.10 1.02 -10.13
C ILE A 77 -4.14 -0.47 -9.81
N ALA A 78 -4.02 -0.86 -8.54
CA ALA A 78 -4.07 -2.25 -8.11
C ALA A 78 -5.42 -2.90 -8.47
N ILE A 79 -6.54 -2.26 -8.15
CA ILE A 79 -7.89 -2.76 -8.46
C ILE A 79 -8.07 -2.92 -9.99
N LYS A 80 -7.66 -1.93 -10.79
CA LYS A 80 -7.73 -1.97 -12.26
C LYS A 80 -6.99 -3.19 -12.81
N ASN A 81 -5.87 -3.57 -12.20
CA ASN A 81 -5.05 -4.70 -12.60
C ASN A 81 -5.39 -6.00 -11.86
N LYS A 82 -6.51 -6.08 -11.15
CA LYS A 82 -6.94 -7.23 -10.35
C LYS A 82 -5.91 -7.68 -9.30
N ILE A 83 -5.22 -6.73 -8.69
CA ILE A 83 -4.23 -6.99 -7.64
C ILE A 83 -4.87 -6.64 -6.29
N GLN A 84 -4.81 -7.58 -5.33
CA GLN A 84 -5.24 -7.35 -3.97
C GLN A 84 -4.12 -6.69 -3.16
N ILE A 85 -4.42 -5.59 -2.49
CA ILE A 85 -3.55 -5.07 -1.42
C ILE A 85 -4.03 -5.70 -0.11
N LYS A 86 -3.16 -6.46 0.57
CA LYS A 86 -3.51 -7.22 1.78
C LYS A 86 -4.07 -6.33 2.90
N ALA A 87 -3.58 -5.10 3.01
CA ALA A 87 -4.05 -4.13 4.00
C ALA A 87 -5.42 -3.52 3.67
N ASP A 88 -5.88 -3.61 2.41
CA ASP A 88 -7.13 -3.01 1.96
C ASP A 88 -8.32 -3.88 2.35
N LEU A 89 -9.36 -3.24 2.91
CA LEU A 89 -10.63 -3.90 3.25
C LEU A 89 -11.48 -4.18 2.01
N LYS A 90 -11.24 -3.45 0.90
CA LYS A 90 -11.95 -3.69 -0.36
C LYS A 90 -11.37 -4.91 -1.05
N VAL A 91 -12.18 -5.96 -1.11
CA VAL A 91 -11.79 -7.23 -1.73
C VAL A 91 -11.89 -7.13 -3.25
N VAL A 92 -10.81 -7.51 -3.93
CA VAL A 92 -10.78 -7.68 -5.39
C VAL A 92 -11.28 -9.07 -5.74
N LYS A 93 -12.28 -9.17 -6.63
CA LYS A 93 -12.79 -10.47 -7.10
C LYS A 93 -11.75 -11.15 -7.98
N ASN A 94 -11.43 -12.41 -7.66
CA ASN A 94 -10.46 -13.24 -8.39
C ASN A 94 -9.15 -12.48 -8.65
N PRO A 95 -8.39 -12.12 -7.58
CA PRO A 95 -7.15 -11.39 -7.73
C PRO A 95 -6.11 -12.25 -8.44
N ILE A 96 -5.35 -11.64 -9.35
CA ILE A 96 -4.24 -12.30 -10.04
C ILE A 96 -2.92 -12.16 -9.27
N GLY A 97 -2.90 -11.35 -8.23
CA GLY A 97 -1.73 -11.12 -7.38
C GLY A 97 -2.07 -10.42 -6.09
N VAL A 98 -1.13 -10.47 -5.14
CA VAL A 98 -1.28 -9.86 -3.80
C VAL A 98 -0.06 -9.02 -3.45
N ILE A 99 -0.29 -7.75 -3.14
CA ILE A 99 0.71 -6.88 -2.50
C ILE A 99 0.61 -7.09 -0.98
N ASN A 100 1.57 -7.80 -0.41
CA ASN A 100 1.58 -8.09 1.03
C ASN A 100 1.98 -6.88 1.88
N ALA A 101 2.90 -6.06 1.37
CA ALA A 101 3.43 -4.88 2.06
C ALA A 101 3.55 -3.71 1.08
N VAL A 102 3.05 -2.55 1.49
CA VAL A 102 3.15 -1.31 0.73
C VAL A 102 4.34 -0.50 1.25
N SER A 103 5.33 -0.28 0.41
CA SER A 103 6.51 0.51 0.77
C SER A 103 6.36 1.99 0.38
N GLY A 104 7.12 2.86 1.03
CA GLY A 104 7.17 4.29 0.68
C GLY A 104 7.65 4.53 -0.76
N LYS A 105 8.55 3.68 -1.30
CA LYS A 105 8.98 3.76 -2.70
C LYS A 105 7.83 3.43 -3.66
N MET A 106 7.03 2.41 -3.35
CA MET A 106 5.85 2.04 -4.16
C MET A 106 4.82 3.18 -4.17
N LEU A 107 4.55 3.79 -3.01
CA LEU A 107 3.65 4.95 -2.91
C LEU A 107 4.19 6.14 -3.70
N ARG A 108 5.50 6.37 -3.68
CA ARG A 108 6.13 7.43 -4.48
C ARG A 108 5.92 7.18 -5.96
N ILE A 109 6.19 5.97 -6.48
CA ILE A 109 5.95 5.64 -7.90
C ILE A 109 4.48 5.82 -8.25
N ALA A 110 3.55 5.38 -7.40
CA ALA A 110 2.13 5.57 -7.62
C ALA A 110 1.72 7.05 -7.71
N HIS A 111 2.46 7.94 -7.06
CA HIS A 111 2.22 9.38 -7.08
C HIS A 111 2.89 10.08 -8.26
N THR A 112 4.16 9.74 -8.54
CA THR A 112 4.96 10.43 -9.58
C THR A 112 4.74 9.87 -10.98
N ASP A 113 4.58 8.54 -11.09
CA ASP A 113 4.52 7.81 -12.36
C ASP A 113 3.37 6.78 -12.39
N PRO A 114 2.11 7.20 -12.15
CA PRO A 114 0.97 6.29 -12.02
C PRO A 114 0.73 5.44 -13.27
N GLU A 115 0.97 6.00 -14.46
CA GLU A 115 0.80 5.30 -15.73
C GLU A 115 1.83 4.20 -15.91
N VAL A 116 3.10 4.49 -15.61
CA VAL A 116 4.18 3.51 -15.69
C VAL A 116 3.95 2.38 -14.68
N LEU A 117 3.49 2.69 -13.47
CA LEU A 117 3.13 1.65 -12.49
C LEU A 117 1.99 0.76 -13.02
N GLY A 118 1.03 1.35 -13.71
CA GLY A 118 -0.04 0.61 -14.38
C GLY A 118 0.50 -0.35 -15.45
N LYS A 119 1.44 0.10 -16.31
CA LYS A 119 2.12 -0.72 -17.32
C LYS A 119 2.92 -1.85 -16.66
N VAL A 120 3.67 -1.56 -15.59
CA VAL A 120 4.41 -2.59 -14.83
C VAL A 120 3.47 -3.68 -14.30
N PHE A 121 2.33 -3.32 -13.74
CA PHE A 121 1.35 -4.31 -13.25
C PHE A 121 0.73 -5.11 -14.40
N ALA A 122 0.46 -4.48 -15.54
CA ALA A 122 -0.03 -5.15 -16.74
C ALA A 122 1.01 -6.14 -17.29
N LEU A 123 2.29 -5.74 -17.34
CA LEU A 123 3.39 -6.61 -17.77
C LEU A 123 3.54 -7.84 -16.85
N ILE A 124 3.53 -7.66 -15.52
CA ILE A 124 3.57 -8.77 -14.56
C ILE A 124 2.43 -9.77 -14.83
N LYS A 125 1.25 -9.27 -15.16
CA LYS A 125 0.11 -10.12 -15.54
C LYS A 125 0.38 -10.88 -16.85
N THR A 126 0.89 -10.20 -17.89
CA THR A 126 1.18 -10.80 -19.20
C THR A 126 2.28 -11.85 -19.09
N LEU A 127 3.29 -11.63 -18.23
CA LEU A 127 4.35 -12.60 -17.93
C LEU A 127 3.85 -13.84 -17.16
N GLY A 128 2.57 -13.87 -16.76
CA GLY A 128 2.00 -15.01 -16.04
C GLY A 128 2.54 -15.21 -14.63
N TRP A 129 3.19 -14.20 -14.04
CA TRP A 129 3.62 -14.25 -12.65
C TRP A 129 2.39 -14.28 -11.76
N ASN A 130 2.10 -15.44 -11.19
CA ASN A 130 0.78 -15.77 -10.65
C ASN A 130 0.54 -15.27 -9.21
N ALA A 131 -0.70 -15.43 -8.75
CA ALA A 131 -1.17 -14.94 -7.45
C ALA A 131 -0.47 -15.59 -6.24
N SER A 132 0.09 -16.79 -6.38
CA SER A 132 0.82 -17.49 -5.31
C SER A 132 2.26 -16.98 -5.15
N ASP A 133 2.83 -16.40 -6.20
CA ASP A 133 4.15 -15.79 -6.17
C ASP A 133 4.03 -14.31 -5.79
N THR A 134 4.48 -13.97 -4.57
CA THR A 134 4.46 -12.59 -4.08
C THR A 134 5.71 -11.80 -4.48
N SER A 135 6.71 -12.45 -5.05
CA SER A 135 7.98 -11.82 -5.44
C SER A 135 7.82 -10.70 -6.49
N PRO A 136 6.90 -10.78 -7.49
CA PRO A 136 6.76 -9.74 -8.51
C PRO A 136 6.34 -8.37 -7.95
N TYR A 137 5.75 -8.33 -6.75
CA TYR A 137 5.31 -7.08 -6.12
C TYR A 137 6.30 -6.54 -5.08
N LYS A 138 7.48 -7.10 -4.97
CA LYS A 138 8.56 -6.57 -4.14
C LYS A 138 9.02 -5.21 -4.69
N THR A 139 9.31 -4.30 -3.80
CA THR A 139 9.64 -2.90 -4.15
C THR A 139 10.75 -2.78 -5.17
N TYR A 140 11.83 -3.55 -5.02
CA TYR A 140 12.98 -3.46 -5.93
C TYR A 140 12.65 -3.97 -7.34
N ILE A 141 11.82 -5.03 -7.48
CA ILE A 141 11.34 -5.51 -8.79
C ILE A 141 10.52 -4.42 -9.47
N LEU A 142 9.57 -3.82 -8.75
CA LEU A 142 8.75 -2.72 -9.30
C LEU A 142 9.61 -1.51 -9.71
N CYS A 143 10.63 -1.16 -8.91
CA CYS A 143 11.56 -0.09 -9.26
C CYS A 143 12.38 -0.43 -10.50
N THR A 144 12.85 -1.67 -10.63
CA THR A 144 13.62 -2.11 -11.81
C THR A 144 12.77 -2.07 -13.05
N LEU A 145 11.57 -2.65 -13.03
CA LEU A 145 10.64 -2.62 -14.17
C LEU A 145 10.26 -1.17 -14.54
N ARG A 146 9.99 -0.32 -13.55
CA ARG A 146 9.74 1.12 -13.78
C ARG A 146 10.92 1.79 -14.49
N ASN A 147 12.15 1.52 -14.05
CA ASN A 147 13.35 2.10 -14.67
C ASN A 147 13.57 1.56 -16.08
N MET A 148 13.23 0.30 -16.36
CA MET A 148 13.27 -0.26 -17.72
C MET A 148 12.31 0.52 -18.64
N TYR A 149 11.05 0.75 -18.23
CA TYR A 149 10.12 1.57 -19.00
C TYR A 149 10.62 3.00 -19.20
N ALA A 150 11.23 3.62 -18.19
CA ALA A 150 11.79 4.96 -18.32
C ALA A 150 12.97 5.03 -19.31
N ASN A 151 13.83 4.00 -19.33
CA ASN A 151 15.01 3.95 -20.19
C ASN A 151 14.67 3.53 -21.63
N PHE A 152 13.57 2.82 -21.84
CA PHE A 152 13.13 2.31 -23.14
C PHE A 152 11.78 2.89 -23.56
N SER A 153 11.49 4.13 -23.16
CA SER A 153 10.19 4.79 -23.42
C SER A 153 9.78 4.84 -24.88
N GLU A 154 10.74 4.94 -25.82
CA GLU A 154 10.49 4.95 -27.25
C GLU A 154 10.35 3.54 -27.85
N ARG A 155 10.68 2.49 -27.11
CA ARG A 155 10.72 1.08 -27.54
C ARG A 155 10.00 0.16 -26.56
N GLU A 156 8.93 0.65 -25.93
CA GLU A 156 8.19 -0.11 -24.91
C GLU A 156 7.71 -1.48 -25.41
N ASN A 157 7.18 -1.55 -26.63
CA ASN A 157 6.68 -2.81 -27.19
C ASN A 157 7.80 -3.84 -27.39
N GLU A 158 8.99 -3.41 -27.80
CA GLU A 158 10.14 -4.28 -27.95
C GLU A 158 10.63 -4.78 -26.59
N LEU A 159 10.64 -3.88 -25.58
CA LEU A 159 10.97 -4.27 -24.20
C LEU A 159 10.01 -5.34 -23.68
N GLU A 160 8.70 -5.14 -23.83
CA GLU A 160 7.69 -6.10 -23.41
C GLU A 160 7.85 -7.44 -24.13
N GLN A 161 8.08 -7.43 -25.43
CA GLN A 161 8.30 -8.65 -26.22
C GLN A 161 9.55 -9.40 -25.75
N LEU A 162 10.66 -8.71 -25.55
CA LEU A 162 11.90 -9.32 -25.01
C LEU A 162 11.68 -9.91 -23.61
N MET A 163 10.91 -9.25 -22.76
CA MET A 163 10.56 -9.76 -21.44
C MET A 163 9.70 -11.02 -21.53
N ILE A 164 8.70 -11.05 -22.42
CA ILE A 164 7.84 -12.21 -22.63
C ILE A 164 8.65 -13.41 -23.14
N GLU A 165 9.57 -13.20 -24.06
CA GLU A 165 10.39 -14.25 -24.67
C GLU A 165 11.45 -14.82 -23.73
N ASN A 166 12.02 -13.99 -22.83
CA ASN A 166 13.21 -14.34 -22.06
C ASN A 166 12.99 -14.46 -20.55
N CYS A 167 11.89 -13.96 -19.99
CA CYS A 167 11.65 -13.98 -18.55
C CYS A 167 10.86 -15.21 -18.10
N MET A 168 11.56 -16.21 -17.57
CA MET A 168 10.99 -17.49 -17.14
C MET A 168 10.17 -17.41 -15.83
N GLY A 169 10.18 -16.29 -15.10
CA GLY A 169 9.43 -16.12 -13.85
C GLY A 169 9.99 -15.01 -12.96
N ALA A 170 9.20 -14.57 -11.99
CA ALA A 170 9.58 -13.49 -11.08
C ALA A 170 10.83 -13.84 -10.26
N SER A 171 10.94 -15.08 -9.77
CA SER A 171 12.10 -15.53 -9.00
C SER A 171 13.39 -15.54 -9.81
N TYR A 172 13.31 -15.92 -11.09
CA TYR A 172 14.46 -15.86 -12.00
C TYR A 172 14.89 -14.40 -12.24
N PHE A 173 13.94 -13.53 -12.53
CA PHE A 173 14.20 -12.09 -12.68
C PHE A 173 14.81 -11.48 -11.41
N GLU A 174 14.29 -11.86 -10.24
CA GLU A 174 14.81 -11.42 -8.93
C GLU A 174 16.30 -11.78 -8.77
N GLN A 175 16.70 -13.02 -9.09
CA GLN A 175 18.09 -13.47 -9.02
C GLN A 175 19.00 -12.67 -9.96
N LYS A 176 18.54 -12.41 -11.20
CA LYS A 176 19.32 -11.64 -12.17
C LYS A 176 19.49 -10.18 -11.75
N VAL A 177 18.46 -9.55 -11.21
CA VAL A 177 18.52 -8.15 -10.69
C VAL A 177 19.47 -8.07 -9.49
N ALA A 178 19.50 -9.08 -8.61
CA ALA A 178 20.39 -9.10 -7.47
C ALA A 178 21.88 -9.20 -7.90
N THR A 179 22.18 -9.95 -8.96
CA THR A 179 23.56 -10.14 -9.47
C THR A 179 24.12 -8.91 -10.20
N VAL A 180 23.28 -8.01 -10.68
CA VAL A 180 23.72 -6.76 -11.36
C VAL A 180 24.03 -5.64 -10.36
N ASN A 181 23.53 -5.73 -9.14
CA ASN A 181 23.72 -4.72 -8.09
C ASN A 181 24.86 -5.06 -7.11
N THR A 182 25.63 -6.12 -7.37
CA THR A 182 26.87 -6.50 -6.67
C THR A 182 28.07 -6.15 -7.52
#